data_5901895c26066c25f1f0631c2adac3e7
#
_entry.id   5901895c26066c25f1f0631c2adac3e7
#
_cell.length_a   1.000
_cell.length_b   1.000
_cell.length_c   1.000
_cell.angle_alpha   90.00
_cell.angle_beta   90.00
_cell.angle_gamma   90.00
#
_symmetry.space_group_name_H-M   'P 1'
#
loop_
_entity.id
_entity.type
_entity.pdbx_description
1 polymer ?
#
loop_
_entity_poly.entity_id
_entity_poly.type
_entity_poly.pdbx_seq_one_letter_code
_entity_poly.pdbx_strand_id
1 'polypeptide(L)'
;MSKTTNNNLKYIVVVAEYDECGSDGLDICNAISFNKPEAAAKFIVEDYADTMSYDEDTEGEELDLEQVTAKIESLQKDESHEWNAPADMPRQIKWKVFVK
;
A
#
# COMPACT_ATOMS: atom_id res chain seq x y z
N MET A 1 -16.44 4.78 26.00
CA MET A 1 -16.08 4.75 25.55
C MET A 1 -15.79 5.08 24.32
N SER A 2 -15.44 5.76 24.05
CA SER A 2 -15.18 6.37 22.90
C SER A 2 -14.43 5.62 21.93
N LYS A 3 -13.73 4.68 22.31
CA LYS A 3 -13.00 4.00 21.40
C LYS A 3 -13.79 3.30 20.43
N THR A 4 -15.02 3.21 20.59
CA THR A 4 -15.81 2.52 19.64
C THR A 4 -15.80 3.14 18.28
N THR A 5 -15.52 4.42 18.18
CA THR A 5 -15.54 5.03 16.88
C THR A 5 -14.48 4.47 15.97
N ASN A 6 -13.36 4.09 16.51
CA ASN A 6 -12.31 3.59 15.65
C ASN A 6 -12.57 2.23 15.11
N ASN A 7 -13.47 1.49 15.74
CA ASN A 7 -13.75 0.15 15.30
C ASN A 7 -14.55 0.11 14.02
N ASN A 8 -15.08 1.24 13.62
CA ASN A 8 -15.90 1.28 12.41
C ASN A 8 -15.09 1.64 11.18
N LEU A 9 -13.83 1.94 11.34
CA LEU A 9 -13.01 2.30 10.19
C LEU A 9 -12.53 1.05 9.47
N LYS A 10 -12.48 1.16 8.17
CA LYS A 10 -11.93 0.09 7.33
C LYS A 10 -10.75 0.66 6.58
N TYR A 11 -9.75 -0.17 6.42
CA TYR A 11 -8.53 0.23 5.71
C TYR A 11 -8.46 -0.62 4.46
N ILE A 12 -8.71 -0.01 3.31
CA ILE A 12 -8.75 -0.74 2.04
C ILE A 12 -7.46 -0.45 1.31
N VAL A 13 -6.69 -1.50 1.06
CA VAL A 13 -5.42 -1.38 0.35
C VAL A 13 -5.64 -1.81 -1.08
N VAL A 14 -5.31 -0.93 -2.01
CA VAL A 14 -5.40 -1.21 -3.43
C VAL A 14 -3.98 -1.30 -3.96
N VAL A 15 -3.64 -2.42 -4.58
CA VAL A 15 -2.36 -2.61 -5.23
C VAL A 15 -2.61 -2.53 -6.72
N ALA A 16 -2.06 -1.51 -7.35
CA ALA A 16 -2.26 -1.27 -8.77
C ALA A 16 -0.94 -1.38 -9.48
N GLU A 17 -0.91 -2.19 -10.53
CA GLU A 17 0.30 -2.40 -11.31
C GLU A 17 0.06 -1.87 -12.71
N TYR A 18 0.97 -1.02 -13.18
CA TYR A 18 0.87 -0.42 -14.50
C TYR A 18 2.01 -0.94 -15.35
N ASP A 19 1.67 -1.39 -16.56
CA ASP A 19 2.67 -1.85 -17.50
C ASP A 19 3.23 -0.64 -18.22
N GLU A 20 4.52 -0.47 -18.14
CA GLU A 20 5.16 0.65 -18.80
C GLU A 20 4.92 0.66 -20.29
N CYS A 21 4.86 -0.52 -20.88
CA CYS A 21 4.61 -0.61 -22.30
C CYS A 21 3.13 -0.63 -22.60
N GLY A 22 2.32 -0.70 -21.60
CA GLY A 22 0.90 -0.83 -21.79
C GLY A 22 0.29 0.48 -22.24
N SER A 23 -0.53 0.40 -23.20
CA SER A 23 -1.13 1.60 -23.70
C SER A 23 -2.23 2.08 -22.80
N ASP A 24 -2.83 1.21 -22.03
CA ASP A 24 -3.96 1.58 -21.24
C ASP A 24 -3.66 1.80 -19.79
N GLY A 25 -2.44 1.58 -19.39
CA GLY A 25 -2.06 1.86 -18.02
C GLY A 25 -2.31 0.70 -17.09
N LEU A 26 -3.35 0.74 -16.34
CA LEU A 26 -3.58 -0.19 -15.25
C LEU A 26 -3.73 -1.62 -15.72
N ASP A 27 -2.86 -2.47 -15.23
CA ASP A 27 -2.85 -3.87 -15.63
C ASP A 27 -3.49 -4.74 -14.56
N ILE A 28 -3.11 -4.59 -13.32
CA ILE A 28 -3.58 -5.43 -12.25
C ILE A 28 -4.02 -4.53 -11.10
N CYS A 29 -5.15 -4.86 -10.52
CA CYS A 29 -5.63 -4.11 -9.39
C CYS A 29 -6.28 -5.07 -8.40
N ASN A 30 -5.73 -5.14 -7.20
CA ASN A 30 -6.27 -5.94 -6.12
C ASN A 30 -6.68 -5.01 -5.00
N ALA A 31 -7.81 -5.31 -4.37
CA ALA A 31 -8.26 -4.52 -3.23
C ALA A 31 -8.49 -5.47 -2.06
N ILE A 32 -7.88 -5.15 -0.94
CA ILE A 32 -7.97 -5.96 0.26
C ILE A 32 -8.39 -5.08 1.42
N SER A 33 -9.35 -5.55 2.20
CA SER A 33 -9.89 -4.77 3.30
C SER A 33 -9.35 -5.27 4.63
N PHE A 34 -8.97 -4.34 5.49
CA PHE A 34 -8.47 -4.65 6.83
C PHE A 34 -9.25 -3.85 7.85
N ASN A 35 -9.33 -4.38 9.05
CA ASN A 35 -10.02 -3.70 10.14
C ASN A 35 -9.08 -2.90 11.03
N LYS A 36 -7.78 -3.08 10.85
CA LYS A 36 -6.79 -2.42 11.69
C LYS A 36 -5.70 -1.81 10.84
N PRO A 37 -5.19 -0.64 11.23
CA PRO A 37 -4.12 -0.02 10.47
C PRO A 37 -2.85 -0.85 10.47
N GLU A 38 -2.57 -1.55 11.57
CA GLU A 38 -1.38 -2.37 11.64
C GLU A 38 -1.41 -3.50 10.61
N ALA A 39 -2.59 -4.10 10.41
CA ALA A 39 -2.71 -5.18 9.45
C ALA A 39 -2.50 -4.67 8.03
N ALA A 40 -3.07 -3.51 7.73
CA ALA A 40 -2.89 -2.92 6.41
C ALA A 40 -1.43 -2.56 6.18
N ALA A 41 -0.77 -1.99 7.19
CA ALA A 41 0.62 -1.61 7.07
C ALA A 41 1.51 -2.83 6.84
N LYS A 42 1.25 -3.89 7.57
CA LYS A 42 2.06 -5.10 7.44
C LYS A 42 1.93 -5.67 6.02
N PHE A 43 0.73 -5.68 5.50
CA PHE A 43 0.52 -6.17 4.15
C PHE A 43 1.30 -5.33 3.15
N ILE A 44 1.23 -4.00 3.27
CA ILE A 44 1.92 -3.12 2.33
C ILE A 44 3.43 -3.33 2.39
N VAL A 45 3.98 -3.39 3.62
CA VAL A 45 5.42 -3.54 3.78
C VAL A 45 5.89 -4.87 3.21
N GLU A 46 5.16 -5.95 3.49
CA GLU A 46 5.55 -7.27 3.02
C GLU A 46 5.42 -7.39 1.50
N ASP A 47 4.35 -6.85 0.96
CA ASP A 47 4.14 -6.92 -0.48
C ASP A 47 5.16 -6.07 -1.22
N TYR A 48 5.51 -4.92 -0.67
CA TYR A 48 6.54 -4.07 -1.25
C TYR A 48 7.89 -4.80 -1.28
N ALA A 49 8.28 -5.38 -0.15
CA ALA A 49 9.56 -6.07 -0.08
C ALA A 49 9.60 -7.27 -1.04
N ASP A 50 8.50 -7.99 -1.12
CA ASP A 50 8.43 -9.13 -2.02
C ASP A 50 8.58 -8.68 -3.47
N THR A 51 7.91 -7.61 -3.81
CA THR A 51 7.98 -7.06 -5.16
C THR A 51 9.38 -6.59 -5.51
N MET A 52 10.04 -5.91 -4.58
CA MET A 52 11.40 -5.42 -4.83
C MET A 52 12.40 -6.55 -4.98
N SER A 53 12.11 -7.71 -4.41
CA SER A 53 13.06 -8.82 -4.46
C SER A 53 13.13 -9.48 -5.83
N TYR A 54 12.20 -9.17 -6.71
CA TYR A 54 12.24 -9.77 -8.05
C TYR A 54 13.24 -9.09 -8.98
N ASP A 55 13.74 -7.92 -8.59
CA ASP A 55 14.66 -7.19 -9.43
C ASP A 55 15.97 -7.00 -8.67
N GLU A 56 17.08 -7.31 -9.30
CA GLU A 56 18.38 -7.18 -8.65
C GLU A 56 18.66 -5.74 -8.24
N ASP A 57 18.18 -4.79 -9.02
CA ASP A 57 18.47 -3.40 -8.74
C ASP A 57 17.72 -2.87 -7.53
N THR A 58 16.62 -3.53 -7.15
CA THR A 58 15.84 -3.09 -6.02
C THR A 58 15.86 -4.08 -4.88
N GLU A 59 16.59 -5.17 -5.03
CA GLU A 59 16.64 -6.19 -4.01
C GLU A 59 17.16 -5.58 -2.72
N GLY A 60 16.44 -5.82 -1.63
CA GLY A 60 16.83 -5.25 -0.34
C GLY A 60 16.11 -3.97 0.02
N GLU A 61 15.40 -3.37 -0.92
CA GLU A 61 14.63 -2.18 -0.60
C GLU A 61 13.40 -2.56 0.20
N GLU A 62 13.10 -1.79 1.22
CA GLU A 62 11.94 -2.06 2.07
C GLU A 62 11.38 -0.78 2.60
N LEU A 63 10.10 -0.85 2.95
CA LEU A 63 9.46 0.24 3.66
C LEU A 63 9.58 -0.02 5.15
N ASP A 64 9.62 1.05 5.93
CA ASP A 64 9.71 0.93 7.38
C ASP A 64 8.31 0.70 7.94
N LEU A 65 8.13 -0.43 8.60
CA LEU A 65 6.81 -0.81 9.10
C LEU A 65 6.26 0.22 10.08
N GLU A 66 7.11 0.77 10.94
CA GLU A 66 6.65 1.75 11.90
C GLU A 66 6.17 3.02 11.22
N GLN A 67 6.88 3.45 10.19
CA GLN A 67 6.50 4.65 9.49
C GLN A 67 5.21 4.45 8.69
N VAL A 68 5.07 3.29 8.05
CA VAL A 68 3.87 3.01 7.29
C VAL A 68 2.67 2.93 8.24
N THR A 69 2.84 2.26 9.37
CA THR A 69 1.77 2.15 10.35
C THR A 69 1.36 3.53 10.86
N ALA A 70 2.35 4.34 11.22
CA ALA A 70 2.05 5.68 11.74
C ALA A 70 1.32 6.52 10.70
N LYS A 71 1.73 6.39 9.44
CA LYS A 71 1.06 7.15 8.39
C LYS A 71 -0.39 6.73 8.25
N ILE A 72 -0.65 5.43 8.25
CA ILE A 72 -2.00 4.94 8.11
C ILE A 72 -2.85 5.36 9.32
N GLU A 73 -2.26 5.29 10.51
CA GLU A 73 -2.98 5.70 11.70
C GLU A 73 -3.32 7.19 11.69
N SER A 74 -2.54 7.97 10.98
CA SER A 74 -2.79 9.41 10.91
C SER A 74 -3.92 9.75 9.93
N LEU A 75 -4.32 8.81 9.09
CA LEU A 75 -5.36 9.09 8.11
C LEU A 75 -6.73 9.04 8.77
N GLN A 76 -7.57 9.95 8.37
CA GLN A 76 -8.92 10.01 8.88
C GLN A 76 -9.86 9.41 7.85
N LYS A 77 -11.11 9.25 8.25
CA LYS A 77 -12.11 8.68 7.37
C LYS A 77 -12.14 9.46 6.06
N ASP A 78 -12.18 8.74 4.97
CA ASP A 78 -12.21 9.29 3.60
C ASP A 78 -10.88 9.87 3.14
N GLU A 79 -9.83 9.68 3.87
CA GLU A 79 -8.49 10.07 3.43
C GLU A 79 -7.77 8.87 2.85
N SER A 80 -6.70 9.12 2.12
CA SER A 80 -5.91 8.07 1.52
C SER A 80 -4.45 8.50 1.41
N HIS A 81 -3.61 7.51 1.18
CA HIS A 81 -2.18 7.76 0.96
C HIS A 81 -1.65 6.65 0.08
N GLU A 82 -0.62 6.93 -0.68
CA GLU A 82 -0.05 5.91 -1.55
C GLU A 82 1.46 5.84 -1.44
N TRP A 83 1.98 4.66 -1.68
CA TRP A 83 3.42 4.43 -1.82
C TRP A 83 3.66 3.89 -3.21
N ASN A 84 4.78 4.28 -3.82
CA ASN A 84 5.08 3.92 -5.18
C ASN A 84 6.38 3.16 -5.26
N ALA A 85 6.47 2.24 -6.21
CA ALA A 85 7.73 1.57 -6.50
C ALA A 85 8.71 2.59 -7.08
N PRO A 86 10.01 2.32 -7.00
CA PRO A 86 11.00 3.23 -7.56
C PRO A 86 10.74 3.48 -9.05
N ALA A 87 11.00 4.71 -9.46
CA ALA A 87 10.65 5.14 -10.82
C ALA A 87 11.43 4.42 -11.90
N ASP A 88 12.61 3.89 -11.56
CA ASP A 88 13.42 3.23 -12.58
C ASP A 88 13.07 1.77 -12.78
N MET A 89 12.05 1.28 -12.08
CA MET A 89 11.59 -0.08 -12.34
C MET A 89 10.81 -0.13 -13.64
N PRO A 90 10.90 -1.24 -14.38
CA PRO A 90 10.15 -1.36 -15.62
C PRO A 90 8.65 -1.38 -15.40
N ARG A 91 8.20 -1.79 -14.23
CA ARG A 91 6.77 -1.81 -13.93
C ARG A 91 6.48 -0.80 -12.84
N GLN A 92 5.41 -0.07 -13.02
CA GLN A 92 4.99 0.93 -12.04
C GLN A 92 3.96 0.30 -11.13
N ILE A 93 4.25 0.27 -9.85
CA ILE A 93 3.34 -0.34 -8.89
C ILE A 93 3.04 0.67 -7.80
N LYS A 94 1.77 0.73 -7.41
CA LYS A 94 1.32 1.62 -6.35
C LYS A 94 0.59 0.83 -5.30
N TRP A 95 0.83 1.17 -4.05
CA TRP A 95 0.10 0.63 -2.91
C TRP A 95 -0.65 1.81 -2.30
N LYS A 96 -1.96 1.79 -2.38
CA LYS A 96 -2.75 2.91 -1.87
C LYS A 96 -3.71 2.42 -0.81
N VAL A 97 -3.77 3.13 0.30
CA VAL A 97 -4.68 2.78 1.38
C VAL A 97 -5.74 3.86 1.47
N PHE A 98 -6.99 3.42 1.56
CA PHE A 98 -8.13 4.31 1.76
C PHE A 98 -8.73 4.00 3.10
N VAL A 99 -9.13 5.01 3.84
CA VAL A 99 -9.81 4.84 5.11
C VAL A 99 -11.28 5.15 4.91
N LYS A 100 -12.13 4.18 5.21
CA LYS A 100 -13.58 4.33 5.01
C LYS A 100 -14.36 4.19 6.30
#